data_501bce5ab129415ddaabeafc42c2f7d5
#
_entry.id   501bce5ab129415ddaabeafc42c2f7d5
#
_cell.length_a   1.000
_cell.length_b   1.000
_cell.length_c   1.000
_cell.angle_alpha   90.00
_cell.angle_beta   90.00
_cell.angle_gamma   90.00
#
_symmetry.space_group_name_H-M   'P 1'
#
loop_
_entity.id
_entity.type
_entity.pdbx_description
1 polymer ?
#
loop_
_entity_poly.entity_id
_entity_poly.type
_entity_poly.pdbx_seq_one_letter_code
_entity_poly.pdbx_strand_id
1 'polypeptide(L)'
;MSTPYSPYDPGQQQSGNAPQGGYPPPQGGYSPQGGGYAPYPQQQGGYAPAGGPRGYLQGGPVGFTDAIKLAFQNIFEYKGRASRSAYWWFALAELIGWVGVVILAVIFAAVHAPILSILLYLAAAVAAFLLGLSLTIRRLHDQDKSGFWYFIGFVPFIGGIWLLVLMVMEGTPGPNRFG
;
A
#
# COMPACT_ATOMS: atom_id res chain seq x y z
N MET A 1 -35.31 46.20 50.29
CA MET A 1 -36.11 44.96 50.43
C MET A 1 -35.33 43.85 49.78
N SER A 2 -34.74 43.01 50.59
CA SER A 2 -33.82 41.94 50.26
C SER A 2 -34.59 40.64 50.02
N THR A 3 -34.38 39.98 48.92
CA THR A 3 -34.85 38.62 48.64
C THR A 3 -33.81 37.60 49.14
N PRO A 4 -34.18 36.53 49.84
CA PRO A 4 -33.23 35.55 50.37
C PRO A 4 -32.86 34.49 49.33
N TYR A 5 -31.63 34.13 49.40
CA TYR A 5 -30.93 33.04 48.68
C TYR A 5 -31.36 31.69 49.27
N SER A 6 -31.71 30.70 48.43
CA SER A 6 -32.00 29.34 48.85
C SER A 6 -30.86 28.41 48.50
N PRO A 7 -30.37 27.55 49.43
CA PRO A 7 -29.25 26.68 49.16
C PRO A 7 -29.66 25.41 48.40
N TYR A 8 -28.77 24.96 47.56
CA TYR A 8 -28.84 23.75 46.74
C TYR A 8 -28.67 22.50 47.61
N ASP A 9 -29.62 21.56 47.53
CA ASP A 9 -29.60 20.27 48.22
C ASP A 9 -29.19 19.16 47.19
N PRO A 10 -28.06 18.43 47.41
CA PRO A 10 -27.65 17.32 46.55
C PRO A 10 -28.04 15.97 47.17
N GLY A 11 -29.27 15.55 46.98
CA GLY A 11 -29.65 14.23 47.51
C GLY A 11 -31.05 13.77 47.13
N GLN A 12 -31.24 13.29 45.92
CA GLN A 12 -32.24 12.25 45.69
C GLN A 12 -31.87 11.42 44.44
N GLN A 13 -31.26 10.26 44.71
CA GLN A 13 -31.23 9.12 43.78
C GLN A 13 -32.66 8.56 43.68
N GLN A 14 -33.17 8.48 42.46
CA GLN A 14 -34.33 7.65 42.16
C GLN A 14 -34.06 6.81 40.91
N SER A 15 -33.91 5.51 41.19
CA SER A 15 -33.88 4.42 40.21
C SER A 15 -35.24 4.37 39.48
N GLY A 16 -35.18 4.39 38.11
CA GLY A 16 -36.34 4.17 37.28
C GLY A 16 -35.96 3.61 35.95
N ASN A 17 -36.37 2.38 35.65
CA ASN A 17 -36.26 1.64 34.42
C ASN A 17 -36.63 2.50 33.21
N ALA A 18 -35.76 2.58 32.21
CA ALA A 18 -36.05 3.15 30.91
C ALA A 18 -36.26 2.07 29.83
N PRO A 19 -37.25 2.20 28.94
CA PRO A 19 -37.41 1.35 27.77
C PRO A 19 -36.41 1.72 26.69
N GLN A 20 -35.88 0.71 26.00
CA GLN A 20 -35.03 0.83 24.81
C GLN A 20 -35.83 1.41 23.63
N GLY A 21 -35.25 2.35 22.93
CA GLY A 21 -35.72 2.83 21.64
C GLY A 21 -35.52 4.33 21.46
N GLY A 22 -34.33 4.77 21.05
CA GLY A 22 -34.11 6.18 20.73
C GLY A 22 -32.90 6.30 19.79
N TYR A 23 -33.14 6.86 18.62
CA TYR A 23 -32.15 7.23 17.62
C TYR A 23 -31.08 8.16 18.18
N PRO A 24 -29.79 8.03 17.80
CA PRO A 24 -28.78 8.98 18.22
C PRO A 24 -29.04 10.37 17.61
N PRO A 25 -28.82 11.47 18.35
CA PRO A 25 -28.98 12.82 17.83
C PRO A 25 -27.87 13.15 16.80
N PRO A 26 -28.18 14.02 15.82
CA PRO A 26 -27.17 14.47 14.85
C PRO A 26 -26.16 15.37 15.57
N GLN A 27 -24.89 14.99 15.56
CA GLN A 27 -23.79 15.85 16.01
C GLN A 27 -23.48 16.88 14.91
N GLY A 28 -24.13 18.02 15.00
CA GLY A 28 -23.78 19.25 14.29
C GLY A 28 -23.26 20.26 15.30
N GLY A 29 -21.97 20.20 15.62
CA GLY A 29 -21.28 21.21 16.42
C GLY A 29 -20.18 21.84 15.59
N TYR A 30 -20.43 23.05 15.04
CA TYR A 30 -19.37 23.90 14.49
C TYR A 30 -18.51 24.41 15.63
N SER A 31 -17.22 24.02 15.65
CA SER A 31 -16.19 24.64 16.50
C SER A 31 -15.48 25.74 15.73
N PRO A 32 -15.24 26.92 16.34
CA PRO A 32 -14.53 28.03 15.70
C PRO A 32 -13.04 27.68 15.53
N GLN A 33 -12.50 28.07 14.39
CA GLN A 33 -11.10 27.98 14.01
C GLN A 33 -10.16 28.60 15.03
N GLY A 34 -9.33 27.76 15.66
CA GLY A 34 -8.05 28.13 16.23
C GLY A 34 -6.99 27.34 15.51
N GLY A 35 -6.09 28.00 14.79
CA GLY A 35 -5.02 27.37 14.00
C GLY A 35 -3.99 26.65 14.88
N GLY A 36 -4.25 25.43 15.22
CA GLY A 36 -3.29 24.49 15.77
C GLY A 36 -3.25 23.29 14.82
N TYR A 37 -2.11 22.97 14.27
CA TYR A 37 -1.89 21.72 13.57
C TYR A 37 -2.25 20.59 14.53
N ALA A 38 -3.37 19.91 14.29
CA ALA A 38 -3.69 18.68 15.00
C ALA A 38 -2.54 17.70 14.73
N PRO A 39 -1.93 17.10 15.78
CA PRO A 39 -0.99 16.02 15.55
C PRO A 39 -1.74 14.93 14.80
N TYR A 40 -1.25 14.56 13.61
CA TYR A 40 -1.75 13.38 12.91
C TYR A 40 -1.72 12.22 13.90
N PRO A 41 -2.80 11.44 14.04
CA PRO A 41 -2.73 10.22 14.83
C PRO A 41 -1.58 9.42 14.25
N GLN A 42 -0.51 9.26 15.03
CA GLN A 42 0.51 8.27 14.75
C GLN A 42 -0.23 6.94 14.72
N GLN A 43 -0.52 6.43 13.54
CA GLN A 43 -0.87 5.04 13.38
C GLN A 43 0.34 4.27 13.89
N GLN A 44 0.30 3.93 15.18
CA GLN A 44 1.14 2.90 15.74
C GLN A 44 1.08 1.74 14.75
N GLY A 45 2.27 1.36 14.25
CA GLY A 45 2.43 0.27 13.28
C GLY A 45 1.94 -1.06 13.82
N GLY A 46 0.64 -1.16 14.04
CA GLY A 46 -0.06 -2.42 14.10
C GLY A 46 -0.18 -2.90 12.67
N TYR A 47 0.47 -4.00 12.34
CA TYR A 47 0.13 -4.80 11.18
C TYR A 47 -1.39 -4.96 11.19
N ALA A 48 -2.08 -4.27 10.27
CA ALA A 48 -3.48 -4.59 10.03
C ALA A 48 -3.50 -6.09 9.72
N PRO A 49 -4.28 -6.91 10.44
CA PRO A 49 -4.34 -8.32 10.13
C PRO A 49 -4.68 -8.43 8.65
N ALA A 50 -3.96 -9.32 7.96
CA ALA A 50 -4.11 -9.58 6.53
C ALA A 50 -5.53 -10.09 6.23
N GLY A 51 -6.50 -9.19 6.33
CA GLY A 51 -7.92 -9.40 6.11
C GLY A 51 -8.28 -9.00 4.69
N GLY A 52 -8.01 -9.86 3.74
CA GLY A 52 -8.52 -9.76 2.39
C GLY A 52 -7.64 -8.98 1.38
N PRO A 53 -7.82 -9.26 0.08
CA PRO A 53 -6.98 -8.73 -1.01
C PRO A 53 -6.94 -7.20 -1.13
N ARG A 54 -7.88 -6.50 -0.52
CA ARG A 54 -8.03 -5.03 -0.64
C ARG A 54 -7.06 -4.23 0.25
N GLY A 55 -6.64 -4.74 1.41
CA GLY A 55 -5.75 -4.01 2.32
C GLY A 55 -4.36 -3.76 1.75
N TYR A 56 -3.88 -4.64 0.91
CA TYR A 56 -2.57 -4.54 0.27
C TYR A 56 -2.52 -3.56 -0.90
N LEU A 57 -3.67 -3.31 -1.53
CA LEU A 57 -3.81 -2.35 -2.62
C LEU A 57 -3.86 -0.89 -2.13
N GLN A 58 -3.80 -0.70 -0.80
CA GLN A 58 -3.80 0.63 -0.16
C GLN A 58 -2.38 1.14 0.18
N GLY A 59 -1.33 0.49 -0.29
CA GLY A 59 0.04 0.96 -0.13
C GLY A 59 0.67 0.72 1.25
N GLY A 60 0.11 -0.18 2.08
CA GLY A 60 0.67 -0.55 3.38
C GLY A 60 2.01 -1.31 3.27
N PRO A 61 2.86 -1.27 4.33
CA PRO A 61 4.11 -2.02 4.35
C PRO A 61 3.85 -3.54 4.38
N VAL A 62 4.66 -4.30 3.65
CA VAL A 62 4.56 -5.77 3.58
C VAL A 62 5.92 -6.42 3.79
N GLY A 63 5.92 -7.68 4.24
CA GLY A 63 7.13 -8.51 4.34
C GLY A 63 7.50 -9.16 3.01
N PHE A 64 8.67 -9.81 2.99
CA PHE A 64 9.22 -10.46 1.79
C PHE A 64 8.27 -11.49 1.16
N THR A 65 7.77 -12.43 1.96
CA THR A 65 6.87 -13.49 1.48
C THR A 65 5.56 -12.95 0.94
N ASP A 66 5.01 -11.93 1.61
CA ASP A 66 3.75 -11.33 1.20
C ASP A 66 3.93 -10.49 -0.07
N ALA A 67 5.06 -9.81 -0.23
CA ALA A 67 5.37 -9.08 -1.46
C ALA A 67 5.36 -10.00 -2.68
N ILE A 68 5.96 -11.19 -2.57
CA ILE A 68 5.97 -12.20 -3.64
C ILE A 68 4.55 -12.69 -3.93
N LYS A 69 3.80 -13.10 -2.89
CA LYS A 69 2.41 -13.56 -3.07
C LYS A 69 1.54 -12.51 -3.76
N LEU A 70 1.66 -11.27 -3.33
CA LEU A 70 0.89 -10.14 -3.88
C LEU A 70 1.25 -9.86 -5.33
N ALA A 71 2.53 -9.98 -5.72
CA ALA A 71 2.93 -9.81 -7.10
C ALA A 71 2.26 -10.86 -8.00
N PHE A 72 2.30 -12.14 -7.61
CA PHE A 72 1.66 -13.22 -8.37
C PHE A 72 0.13 -13.15 -8.37
N GLN A 73 -0.49 -12.81 -7.25
CA GLN A 73 -1.95 -12.69 -7.15
C GLN A 73 -2.52 -11.53 -7.97
N ASN A 74 -1.69 -10.49 -8.19
CA ASN A 74 -2.11 -9.24 -8.83
C ASN A 74 -1.34 -8.95 -10.14
N ILE A 75 -0.90 -9.98 -10.84
CA ILE A 75 -0.08 -9.85 -12.05
C ILE A 75 -0.76 -9.02 -13.15
N PHE A 76 -2.09 -9.06 -13.24
CA PHE A 76 -2.89 -8.28 -14.19
C PHE A 76 -3.68 -7.16 -13.51
N GLU A 77 -3.44 -6.89 -12.22
CA GLU A 77 -4.13 -5.82 -11.50
C GLU A 77 -3.28 -4.53 -11.56
N TYR A 78 -3.79 -3.57 -12.28
CA TYR A 78 -3.14 -2.26 -12.46
C TYR A 78 -3.78 -1.16 -11.62
N LYS A 79 -4.81 -1.47 -10.83
CA LYS A 79 -5.47 -0.54 -9.91
C LYS A 79 -4.88 -0.65 -8.51
N GLY A 80 -5.13 0.40 -7.70
CA GLY A 80 -4.63 0.45 -6.33
C GLY A 80 -3.17 0.89 -6.24
N ARG A 81 -2.58 0.73 -5.06
CA ARG A 81 -1.26 1.24 -4.69
C ARG A 81 -0.34 0.12 -4.24
N ALA A 82 0.96 0.26 -4.47
CA ALA A 82 1.98 -0.64 -3.93
C ALA A 82 3.00 0.16 -3.11
N SER A 83 3.23 -0.27 -1.86
CA SER A 83 4.22 0.36 -0.98
C SER A 83 5.66 0.17 -1.47
N ARG A 84 6.58 0.96 -0.92
CA ARG A 84 8.03 0.76 -1.15
C ARG A 84 8.47 -0.64 -0.77
N SER A 85 8.01 -1.16 0.37
CA SER A 85 8.39 -2.50 0.82
C SER A 85 7.87 -3.58 -0.14
N ALA A 86 6.64 -3.47 -0.66
CA ALA A 86 6.11 -4.39 -1.66
C ALA A 86 6.98 -4.42 -2.92
N TYR A 87 7.37 -3.25 -3.41
CA TYR A 87 8.20 -3.13 -4.59
C TYR A 87 9.62 -3.70 -4.38
N TRP A 88 10.32 -3.26 -3.32
CA TRP A 88 11.72 -3.62 -3.12
C TRP A 88 11.92 -5.06 -2.68
N TRP A 89 11.00 -5.62 -1.87
CA TRP A 89 11.04 -7.06 -1.55
C TRP A 89 10.80 -7.92 -2.78
N PHE A 90 9.88 -7.51 -3.65
CA PHE A 90 9.68 -8.22 -4.91
C PHE A 90 10.88 -8.07 -5.86
N ALA A 91 11.45 -6.88 -6.01
CA ALA A 91 12.65 -6.66 -6.81
C ALA A 91 13.84 -7.51 -6.34
N LEU A 92 14.00 -7.69 -5.02
CA LEU A 92 14.99 -8.61 -4.47
C LEU A 92 14.67 -10.07 -4.84
N ALA A 93 13.41 -10.48 -4.71
CA ALA A 93 12.99 -11.83 -5.10
C ALA A 93 13.23 -12.08 -6.60
N GLU A 94 12.94 -11.10 -7.44
CA GLU A 94 13.18 -11.15 -8.88
C GLU A 94 14.68 -11.28 -9.21
N LEU A 95 15.54 -10.53 -8.53
CA LEU A 95 17.00 -10.64 -8.66
C LEU A 95 17.48 -12.06 -8.30
N ILE A 96 16.99 -12.61 -7.19
CA ILE A 96 17.32 -14.00 -6.79
C ILE A 96 16.81 -14.99 -7.85
N GLY A 97 15.60 -14.78 -8.36
CA GLY A 97 15.04 -15.59 -9.43
C GLY A 97 15.90 -15.58 -10.71
N TRP A 98 16.38 -14.41 -11.11
CA TRP A 98 17.27 -14.26 -12.25
C TRP A 98 18.62 -15.01 -12.07
N VAL A 99 19.20 -14.98 -10.86
CA VAL A 99 20.38 -15.78 -10.54
C VAL A 99 20.09 -17.27 -10.75
N GLY A 100 18.94 -17.75 -10.27
CA GLY A 100 18.49 -19.13 -10.49
C GLY A 100 18.32 -19.47 -11.98
N VAL A 101 17.71 -18.60 -12.76
CA VAL A 101 17.54 -18.76 -14.22
C VAL A 101 18.89 -18.87 -14.93
N VAL A 102 19.85 -18.01 -14.59
CA VAL A 102 21.21 -18.06 -15.17
C VAL A 102 21.91 -19.36 -14.84
N ILE A 103 21.86 -19.82 -13.58
CA ILE A 103 22.45 -21.08 -13.17
C ILE A 103 21.87 -22.26 -13.96
N LEU A 104 20.53 -22.34 -14.06
CA LEU A 104 19.85 -23.40 -14.83
C LEU A 104 20.17 -23.34 -16.32
N ALA A 105 20.24 -22.14 -16.89
CA ALA A 105 20.58 -21.94 -18.29
C ALA A 105 22.00 -22.42 -18.60
N VAL A 106 22.97 -22.19 -17.70
CA VAL A 106 24.34 -22.69 -17.82
C VAL A 106 24.36 -24.23 -17.73
N ILE A 107 23.60 -24.84 -16.83
CA ILE A 107 23.48 -26.29 -16.71
C ILE A 107 22.90 -26.89 -18.00
N PHE A 108 21.81 -26.32 -18.55
CA PHE A 108 21.25 -26.82 -19.82
C PHE A 108 22.20 -26.66 -20.99
N ALA A 109 22.97 -25.57 -21.04
CA ALA A 109 24.01 -25.39 -22.05
C ALA A 109 25.13 -26.48 -21.94
N ALA A 110 25.56 -26.79 -20.72
CA ALA A 110 26.57 -27.79 -20.46
C ALA A 110 26.15 -29.24 -20.86
N VAL A 111 24.86 -29.55 -20.76
CA VAL A 111 24.31 -30.85 -21.21
C VAL A 111 23.82 -30.81 -22.67
N HIS A 112 24.31 -29.87 -23.48
CA HIS A 112 24.00 -29.72 -24.90
C HIS A 112 22.49 -29.53 -25.20
N ALA A 113 21.77 -28.87 -24.33
CA ALA A 113 20.32 -28.55 -24.47
C ALA A 113 20.10 -27.04 -24.63
N PRO A 114 20.66 -26.34 -25.64
CA PRO A 114 20.61 -24.88 -25.76
C PRO A 114 19.19 -24.39 -25.98
N ILE A 115 18.32 -25.14 -26.61
CA ILE A 115 16.91 -24.79 -26.82
C ILE A 115 16.18 -24.63 -25.49
N LEU A 116 16.44 -25.54 -24.52
CA LEU A 116 15.84 -25.44 -23.18
C LEU A 116 16.33 -24.20 -22.43
N SER A 117 17.61 -23.82 -22.59
CA SER A 117 18.15 -22.58 -22.01
C SER A 117 17.42 -21.35 -22.55
N ILE A 118 17.21 -21.30 -23.87
CA ILE A 118 16.52 -20.17 -24.53
C ILE A 118 15.05 -20.09 -24.07
N LEU A 119 14.35 -21.23 -24.05
CA LEU A 119 12.94 -21.28 -23.62
C LEU A 119 12.80 -20.87 -22.17
N LEU A 120 13.68 -21.33 -21.29
CA LEU A 120 13.69 -20.93 -19.87
C LEU A 120 13.90 -19.42 -19.73
N TYR A 121 14.88 -18.86 -20.43
CA TYR A 121 15.15 -17.42 -20.40
C TYR A 121 13.98 -16.60 -20.87
N LEU A 122 13.37 -16.98 -22.02
CA LEU A 122 12.21 -16.27 -22.56
C LEU A 122 11.00 -16.35 -21.62
N ALA A 123 10.71 -17.52 -21.06
CA ALA A 123 9.61 -17.67 -20.10
C ALA A 123 9.83 -16.82 -18.85
N ALA A 124 11.05 -16.81 -18.30
CA ALA A 124 11.40 -15.97 -17.16
C ALA A 124 11.31 -14.49 -17.49
N ALA A 125 11.77 -14.06 -18.67
CA ALA A 125 11.69 -12.66 -19.11
C ALA A 125 10.24 -12.18 -19.24
N VAL A 126 9.37 -13.01 -19.80
CA VAL A 126 7.93 -12.68 -19.91
C VAL A 126 7.28 -12.58 -18.54
N ALA A 127 7.57 -13.55 -17.65
CA ALA A 127 7.02 -13.52 -16.29
C ALA A 127 7.51 -12.29 -15.50
N ALA A 128 8.80 -11.99 -15.54
CA ALA A 128 9.41 -10.83 -14.91
C ALA A 128 8.80 -9.52 -15.43
N PHE A 129 8.63 -9.41 -16.74
CA PHE A 129 8.00 -8.23 -17.36
C PHE A 129 6.57 -8.01 -16.87
N LEU A 130 5.74 -9.05 -16.88
CA LEU A 130 4.33 -8.94 -16.48
C LEU A 130 4.19 -8.60 -14.99
N LEU A 131 4.94 -9.29 -14.13
CA LEU A 131 4.94 -9.05 -12.68
C LEU A 131 5.48 -7.65 -12.34
N GLY A 132 6.62 -7.30 -12.93
CA GLY A 132 7.26 -6.00 -12.73
C GLY A 132 6.42 -4.84 -13.24
N LEU A 133 5.78 -4.98 -14.40
CA LEU A 133 4.91 -3.95 -14.97
C LEU A 133 3.75 -3.60 -14.05
N SER A 134 2.98 -4.62 -13.62
CA SER A 134 1.84 -4.44 -12.71
C SER A 134 2.29 -3.76 -11.40
N LEU A 135 3.37 -4.24 -10.81
CA LEU A 135 3.87 -3.70 -9.55
C LEU A 135 4.41 -2.27 -9.69
N THR A 136 5.13 -1.98 -10.77
CA THR A 136 5.67 -0.63 -11.04
C THR A 136 4.54 0.38 -11.23
N ILE A 137 3.49 0.03 -11.99
CA ILE A 137 2.34 0.91 -12.18
C ILE A 137 1.68 1.22 -10.84
N ARG A 138 1.42 0.21 -10.01
CA ARG A 138 0.84 0.42 -8.67
C ARG A 138 1.76 1.20 -7.73
N ARG A 139 3.08 1.10 -7.93
CA ARG A 139 4.05 1.92 -7.19
C ARG A 139 4.00 3.39 -7.62
N LEU A 140 3.82 3.67 -8.91
CA LEU A 140 3.58 5.03 -9.41
C LEU A 140 2.27 5.60 -8.87
N HIS A 141 1.22 4.80 -8.79
CA HIS A 141 -0.05 5.17 -8.18
C HIS A 141 0.09 5.54 -6.70
N ASP A 142 0.99 4.88 -5.97
CA ASP A 142 1.29 5.21 -4.58
C ASP A 142 1.83 6.63 -4.39
N GLN A 143 2.44 7.19 -5.44
CA GLN A 143 2.93 8.57 -5.49
C GLN A 143 1.95 9.53 -6.18
N ASP A 144 0.69 9.13 -6.34
CA ASP A 144 -0.33 9.86 -7.10
C ASP A 144 0.07 10.15 -8.56
N LYS A 145 0.93 9.31 -9.14
CA LYS A 145 1.36 9.40 -10.53
C LYS A 145 0.59 8.40 -11.39
N SER A 146 0.27 8.80 -12.62
CA SER A 146 -0.31 7.90 -13.61
C SER A 146 0.68 6.78 -13.97
N GLY A 147 0.17 5.57 -14.29
CA GLY A 147 0.98 4.47 -14.80
C GLY A 147 1.75 4.80 -16.08
N PHE A 148 1.35 5.83 -16.82
CA PHE A 148 2.08 6.31 -17.99
C PHE A 148 3.51 6.82 -17.68
N TRP A 149 3.80 7.17 -16.43
CA TRP A 149 5.17 7.47 -16.00
C TRP A 149 6.12 6.28 -16.13
N TYR A 150 5.61 5.07 -16.28
CA TYR A 150 6.43 3.89 -16.62
C TYR A 150 7.22 4.09 -17.92
N PHE A 151 6.61 4.75 -18.90
CA PHE A 151 7.24 4.96 -20.22
C PHE A 151 8.44 5.90 -20.19
N ILE A 152 8.66 6.64 -19.10
CA ILE A 152 9.89 7.43 -18.94
C ILE A 152 11.13 6.53 -18.96
N GLY A 153 11.00 5.26 -18.51
CA GLY A 153 12.07 4.29 -18.54
C GLY A 153 12.66 4.02 -19.93
N PHE A 154 11.90 4.32 -21.00
CA PHE A 154 12.36 4.17 -22.38
C PHE A 154 13.17 5.38 -22.91
N VAL A 155 13.28 6.46 -22.12
CA VAL A 155 14.13 7.59 -22.51
C VAL A 155 15.59 7.19 -22.31
N PRO A 156 16.42 7.22 -23.37
CA PRO A 156 17.82 6.82 -23.26
C PRO A 156 18.58 7.60 -22.20
N PHE A 157 19.50 6.92 -21.52
CA PHE A 157 20.43 7.42 -20.51
C PHE A 157 19.79 7.88 -19.19
N ILE A 158 18.70 8.66 -19.23
CA ILE A 158 18.10 9.27 -18.03
C ILE A 158 16.83 8.54 -17.54
N GLY A 159 16.11 7.88 -18.45
CA GLY A 159 14.79 7.32 -18.13
C GLY A 159 14.80 6.23 -17.05
N GLY A 160 15.74 5.30 -17.15
CA GLY A 160 15.90 4.25 -16.14
C GLY A 160 16.29 4.80 -14.78
N ILE A 161 17.19 5.79 -14.75
CA ILE A 161 17.61 6.44 -13.49
C ILE A 161 16.42 7.18 -12.87
N TRP A 162 15.67 7.92 -13.69
CA TRP A 162 14.50 8.64 -13.20
C TRP A 162 13.40 7.70 -12.68
N LEU A 163 13.15 6.61 -13.40
CA LEU A 163 12.20 5.60 -12.93
C LEU A 163 12.66 4.98 -11.60
N LEU A 164 13.95 4.69 -11.45
CA LEU A 164 14.53 4.22 -10.19
C LEU A 164 14.31 5.22 -9.05
N VAL A 165 14.54 6.51 -9.30
CA VAL A 165 14.26 7.58 -8.32
C VAL A 165 12.79 7.55 -7.90
N LEU A 166 11.87 7.41 -8.85
CA LEU A 166 10.44 7.28 -8.56
C LEU A 166 10.14 6.05 -7.69
N MET A 167 10.82 4.94 -7.88
CA MET A 167 10.60 3.74 -7.05
C MET A 167 11.10 3.91 -5.61
N VAL A 168 12.11 4.75 -5.39
CA VAL A 168 12.67 5.06 -4.06
C VAL A 168 11.86 6.13 -3.32
N MET A 169 11.30 7.12 -4.02
CA MET A 169 10.56 8.24 -3.41
C MET A 169 9.42 7.74 -2.50
N GLU A 170 9.05 8.53 -1.51
CA GLU A 170 7.91 8.21 -0.65
C GLU A 170 6.59 8.28 -1.40
N GLY A 171 5.65 7.40 -1.00
CA GLY A 171 4.27 7.48 -1.46
C GLY A 171 3.54 8.67 -0.82
N THR A 172 2.41 9.05 -1.39
CA THR A 172 1.55 10.10 -0.81
C THR A 172 0.99 9.64 0.52
N PRO A 173 1.05 10.47 1.57
CA PRO A 173 0.42 10.15 2.84
C PRO A 173 -1.11 10.17 2.68
N GLY A 174 -1.78 9.18 3.28
CA GLY A 174 -3.23 9.06 3.20
C GLY A 174 -3.77 8.60 1.83
N PRO A 175 -5.10 8.62 1.65
CA PRO A 175 -5.75 8.25 0.40
C PRO A 175 -5.38 9.21 -0.73
N ASN A 176 -5.28 8.67 -1.96
CA ASN A 176 -5.13 9.45 -3.18
C ASN A 176 -6.13 8.95 -4.25
N ARG A 177 -6.07 9.47 -5.48
CA ARG A 177 -7.01 9.10 -6.56
C ARG A 177 -6.98 7.61 -6.96
N PHE A 178 -6.02 6.84 -6.47
CA PHE A 178 -5.88 5.40 -6.76
C PHE A 178 -6.21 4.50 -5.57
N GLY A 179 -6.53 5.07 -4.40
CA GLY A 179 -6.93 4.36 -3.19
C GLY A 179 -6.38 4.93 -1.89
#